data_6736c17f72391273c5d8aa81cffc1948
#
_entry.id   6736c17f72391273c5d8aa81cffc1948
#
_cell.length_a   1.000
_cell.length_b   1.000
_cell.length_c   1.000
_cell.angle_alpha   90.00
_cell.angle_beta   90.00
_cell.angle_gamma   90.00
#
_symmetry.space_group_name_H-M   'P 1'
#
loop_
_entity.id
_entity.type
_entity.pdbx_description
1 polymer ?
#
loop_
_entity_poly.entity_id
_entity_poly.type
_entity_poly.pdbx_seq_one_letter_code
_entity_poly.pdbx_strand_id
1 'polypeptide(L)'
;MLFRSCWRMPIDSGNLALKGLDDLFSTEENRQEEQREQVQQIPIDELHPFTNHPFKVLDDEAMTRTVENIAQYGVLAPLIARPRPEGGYEIISGHRRQYAAKLAGLDTLPVIVRQMSDDAAVILMVDSNLQREHILPSERAFAYKMKLEALKIKVLGQI
;
A
#
# COMPACT_ATOMS: atom_id res chain seq x y z
N MET A 1 -44.26 41.51 -56.48
CA MET A 1 -44.50 40.09 -56.42
C MET A 1 -43.34 39.48 -55.61
N LEU A 2 -43.63 39.10 -54.56
CA LEU A 2 -43.24 38.58 -53.29
C LEU A 2 -42.36 37.29 -53.38
N PHE A 3 -41.12 37.38 -53.00
CA PHE A 3 -40.29 36.21 -52.68
C PHE A 3 -40.03 36.15 -51.22
N ARG A 4 -40.71 35.23 -50.56
CA ARG A 4 -40.41 34.78 -49.18
C ARG A 4 -39.33 33.70 -49.28
N SER A 5 -38.06 34.03 -49.08
CA SER A 5 -37.02 33.05 -48.86
C SER A 5 -37.04 32.61 -47.37
N CYS A 6 -37.46 31.39 -47.20
CA CYS A 6 -37.50 30.68 -45.92
C CYS A 6 -36.08 30.26 -45.57
N TRP A 7 -35.48 30.89 -44.60
CA TRP A 7 -34.23 30.45 -43.99
C TRP A 7 -34.48 29.22 -43.14
N ARG A 8 -34.16 28.06 -43.64
CA ARG A 8 -34.11 26.84 -42.88
C ARG A 8 -32.69 26.72 -42.33
N MET A 9 -32.47 27.11 -41.04
CA MET A 9 -31.28 26.80 -40.35
C MET A 9 -31.20 25.29 -40.07
N PRO A 10 -30.09 24.61 -40.36
CA PRO A 10 -29.88 23.25 -39.92
C PRO A 10 -29.75 23.28 -38.40
N ILE A 11 -30.63 22.58 -37.73
CA ILE A 11 -30.42 22.23 -36.30
C ILE A 11 -29.29 21.21 -36.30
N ASP A 12 -28.11 21.71 -36.01
CA ASP A 12 -26.98 20.86 -35.68
C ASP A 12 -27.35 20.17 -34.36
N SER A 13 -27.76 18.93 -34.46
CA SER A 13 -27.91 18.04 -33.34
C SER A 13 -26.53 17.70 -32.84
N GLY A 14 -25.83 18.75 -32.31
CA GLY A 14 -24.64 18.60 -31.55
C GLY A 14 -24.92 17.67 -30.39
N ASN A 15 -24.33 16.53 -30.48
CA ASN A 15 -24.21 15.50 -29.47
C ASN A 15 -23.67 16.17 -28.18
N LEU A 16 -24.58 16.77 -27.40
CA LEU A 16 -24.30 17.17 -26.03
C LEU A 16 -24.06 15.86 -25.28
N ALA A 17 -22.80 15.46 -25.31
CA ALA A 17 -22.29 14.31 -24.63
C ALA A 17 -22.79 14.35 -23.17
N LEU A 18 -23.60 13.39 -22.83
CA LEU A 18 -24.02 13.01 -21.49
C LEU A 18 -22.83 12.52 -20.63
N LYS A 19 -21.68 13.16 -20.78
CA LYS A 19 -20.49 12.92 -19.94
C LYS A 19 -20.65 13.43 -18.51
N GLY A 20 -21.68 14.24 -18.23
CA GLY A 20 -21.89 14.82 -16.92
C GLY A 20 -22.82 14.03 -16.02
N LEU A 21 -23.53 13.01 -16.52
CA LEU A 21 -24.46 12.24 -15.68
C LEU A 21 -23.74 11.07 -14.98
N ASP A 22 -22.76 10.45 -15.60
CA ASP A 22 -21.96 9.41 -14.94
C ASP A 22 -21.10 9.97 -13.81
N ASP A 23 -20.62 11.22 -13.94
CA ASP A 23 -19.92 11.92 -12.85
C ASP A 23 -20.83 12.31 -11.67
N LEU A 24 -22.12 12.52 -11.93
CA LEU A 24 -23.09 12.84 -10.89
C LEU A 24 -23.60 11.60 -10.14
N PHE A 25 -23.47 10.42 -10.76
CA PHE A 25 -23.84 9.13 -10.19
C PHE A 25 -22.63 8.28 -9.74
N SER A 26 -21.40 8.81 -9.84
CA SER A 26 -20.28 8.25 -9.09
C SER A 26 -20.55 8.50 -7.60
N THR A 27 -21.30 7.58 -7.01
CA THR A 27 -21.65 7.64 -5.59
C THR A 27 -20.37 7.68 -4.76
N GLU A 28 -20.42 8.33 -3.59
CA GLU A 28 -19.34 8.28 -2.59
C GLU A 28 -18.88 6.83 -2.32
N GLU A 29 -19.76 5.86 -2.55
CA GLU A 29 -19.48 4.43 -2.46
C GLU A 29 -18.45 3.96 -3.50
N ASN A 30 -18.56 4.39 -4.77
CA ASN A 30 -17.57 4.05 -5.81
C ASN A 30 -16.20 4.69 -5.51
N ARG A 31 -16.17 5.92 -4.98
CA ARG A 31 -14.92 6.56 -4.55
C ARG A 31 -14.33 5.87 -3.32
N GLN A 32 -15.17 5.37 -2.42
CA GLN A 32 -14.73 4.59 -1.27
C GLN A 32 -14.26 3.19 -1.68
N GLU A 33 -14.84 2.59 -2.72
CA GLU A 33 -14.39 1.31 -3.28
C GLU A 33 -13.05 1.42 -3.99
N GLU A 34 -12.80 2.49 -4.74
CA GLU A 34 -11.50 2.79 -5.33
C GLU A 34 -10.42 3.07 -4.27
N GLN A 35 -10.82 3.59 -3.09
CA GLN A 35 -9.92 3.79 -1.95
C GLN A 35 -9.77 2.54 -1.07
N ARG A 36 -10.56 1.48 -1.28
CA ARG A 36 -10.40 0.22 -0.58
C ARG A 36 -9.07 -0.41 -1.00
N GLU A 37 -8.25 -0.63 -0.02
CA GLU A 37 -6.97 -1.30 -0.18
C GLU A 37 -7.19 -2.70 -0.72
N GLN A 38 -6.84 -2.91 -1.98
CA GLN A 38 -6.96 -4.21 -2.61
C GLN A 38 -5.78 -5.09 -2.21
N VAL A 39 -6.09 -6.30 -1.75
CA VAL A 39 -5.09 -7.33 -1.51
C VAL A 39 -4.70 -7.95 -2.85
N GLN A 40 -3.42 -7.88 -3.18
CA GLN A 40 -2.84 -8.44 -4.40
C GLN A 40 -1.95 -9.63 -4.05
N GLN A 41 -1.93 -10.66 -4.89
CA GLN A 41 -0.98 -11.76 -4.76
C GLN A 41 0.31 -11.38 -5.49
N ILE A 42 1.37 -11.15 -4.74
CA ILE A 42 2.67 -10.71 -5.27
C ILE A 42 3.71 -11.83 -5.07
N PRO A 43 4.52 -12.14 -6.10
CA PRO A 43 5.62 -13.08 -5.98
C PRO A 43 6.60 -12.68 -4.88
N ILE A 44 7.08 -13.66 -4.10
CA ILE A 44 8.00 -13.40 -2.99
C ILE A 44 9.30 -12.76 -3.49
N ASP A 45 9.74 -13.10 -4.69
CA ASP A 45 10.98 -12.57 -5.29
C ASP A 45 10.90 -11.06 -5.59
N GLU A 46 9.71 -10.52 -5.78
CA GLU A 46 9.49 -9.08 -5.98
C GLU A 46 9.38 -8.30 -4.66
N LEU A 47 9.35 -9.00 -3.53
CA LEU A 47 9.21 -8.42 -2.20
C LEU A 47 10.58 -8.23 -1.54
N HIS A 48 11.02 -6.98 -1.43
CA HIS A 48 12.29 -6.61 -0.82
C HIS A 48 12.10 -6.12 0.63
N PRO A 49 13.04 -6.44 1.54
CA PRO A 49 12.98 -5.93 2.90
C PRO A 49 13.18 -4.41 2.92
N PHE A 50 12.62 -3.75 3.95
CA PHE A 50 12.82 -2.32 4.16
C PHE A 50 14.30 -1.99 4.42
N THR A 51 14.82 -0.97 3.76
CA THR A 51 16.20 -0.51 3.92
C THR A 51 16.42 -0.04 5.36
N ASN A 52 17.48 -0.52 6.02
CA ASN A 52 17.81 -0.19 7.42
C ASN A 52 16.71 -0.56 8.44
N HIS A 53 16.01 -1.68 8.21
CA HIS A 53 14.98 -2.16 9.13
C HIS A 53 15.58 -2.38 10.54
N PRO A 54 15.08 -1.69 11.59
CA PRO A 54 15.67 -1.73 12.93
C PRO A 54 15.43 -3.02 13.69
N PHE A 55 14.40 -3.77 13.32
CA PHE A 55 13.98 -4.98 14.04
C PHE A 55 14.46 -6.23 13.32
N LYS A 56 15.19 -7.07 14.03
CA LYS A 56 15.68 -8.34 13.47
C LYS A 56 14.57 -9.39 13.44
N VAL A 57 14.58 -10.18 12.40
CA VAL A 57 13.78 -11.41 12.34
C VAL A 57 14.60 -12.50 13.02
N LEU A 58 14.08 -13.04 14.13
CA LEU A 58 14.73 -14.09 14.90
C LEU A 58 14.14 -15.44 14.52
N ASP A 59 15.00 -16.45 14.36
CA ASP A 59 14.62 -17.85 14.24
C ASP A 59 14.43 -18.44 15.64
N ASP A 60 13.27 -18.20 16.20
CA ASP A 60 12.85 -18.71 17.50
C ASP A 60 11.72 -19.75 17.35
N GLU A 61 11.35 -20.39 18.46
CA GLU A 61 10.22 -21.33 18.48
C GLU A 61 8.91 -20.71 17.97
N ALA A 62 8.72 -19.41 18.22
CA ALA A 62 7.58 -18.66 17.69
C ALA A 62 7.62 -18.52 16.15
N MET A 63 8.81 -18.48 15.55
CA MET A 63 8.97 -18.50 14.11
C MET A 63 8.60 -19.87 13.54
N THR A 64 9.05 -20.97 14.15
CA THR A 64 8.71 -22.32 13.74
C THR A 64 7.18 -22.54 13.72
N ARG A 65 6.48 -22.12 14.77
CA ARG A 65 5.01 -22.15 14.82
C ARG A 65 4.36 -21.28 13.74
N THR A 66 4.96 -20.15 13.41
CA THR A 66 4.48 -19.27 12.34
C THR A 66 4.63 -19.94 10.97
N VAL A 67 5.75 -20.64 10.73
CA VAL A 67 5.99 -21.40 9.50
C VAL A 67 4.98 -22.54 9.35
N GLU A 68 4.74 -23.33 10.42
CA GLU A 68 3.76 -24.41 10.43
C GLU A 68 2.35 -23.90 10.13
N ASN A 69 1.93 -22.80 10.76
CA ASN A 69 0.63 -22.19 10.51
C ASN A 69 0.50 -21.68 9.07
N ILE A 70 1.55 -21.06 8.53
CA ILE A 70 1.56 -20.57 7.15
C ILE A 70 1.57 -21.73 6.15
N ALA A 71 2.26 -22.82 6.44
CA ALA A 71 2.24 -24.03 5.60
C ALA A 71 0.85 -24.68 5.57
N GLN A 72 0.11 -24.62 6.67
CA GLN A 72 -1.21 -25.24 6.79
C GLN A 72 -2.34 -24.35 6.26
N TYR A 73 -2.33 -23.07 6.56
CA TYR A 73 -3.45 -22.13 6.29
C TYR A 73 -3.12 -21.02 5.32
N GLY A 74 -1.87 -20.91 4.87
CA GLY A 74 -1.38 -19.76 4.12
C GLY A 74 -1.22 -18.52 4.99
N VAL A 75 -0.95 -17.37 4.35
CA VAL A 75 -0.82 -16.08 5.03
C VAL A 75 -2.19 -15.43 5.12
N LEU A 76 -2.83 -15.50 6.28
CA LEU A 76 -4.18 -14.95 6.52
C LEU A 76 -4.21 -13.43 6.58
N ALA A 77 -3.21 -12.81 7.20
CA ALA A 77 -3.12 -11.35 7.29
C ALA A 77 -2.19 -10.81 6.21
N PRO A 78 -2.65 -9.92 5.31
CA PRO A 78 -1.82 -9.39 4.24
C PRO A 78 -0.64 -8.58 4.76
N LEU A 79 0.45 -8.54 3.99
CA LEU A 79 1.58 -7.66 4.22
C LEU A 79 1.23 -6.26 3.73
N ILE A 80 1.97 -5.26 4.19
CA ILE A 80 1.90 -3.90 3.64
C ILE A 80 3.23 -3.60 2.95
N ALA A 81 3.16 -3.20 1.69
CA ALA A 81 4.32 -2.85 0.88
C ALA A 81 4.06 -1.58 0.07
N ARG A 82 5.13 -0.97 -0.42
CA ARG A 82 5.08 0.15 -1.37
C ARG A 82 5.86 -0.18 -2.63
N PRO A 83 5.51 0.38 -3.80
CA PRO A 83 6.30 0.19 -5.00
C PRO A 83 7.66 0.88 -4.87
N ARG A 84 8.70 0.26 -5.43
CA ARG A 84 10.06 0.82 -5.50
C ARG A 84 10.30 1.46 -6.86
N PRO A 85 11.07 2.56 -6.92
CA PRO A 85 11.46 3.18 -8.19
C PRO A 85 12.27 2.23 -9.10
N GLU A 86 13.02 1.31 -8.50
CA GLU A 86 13.90 0.35 -9.17
C GLU A 86 13.15 -0.93 -9.62
N GLY A 87 11.86 -1.01 -9.36
CA GLY A 87 11.01 -2.19 -9.59
C GLY A 87 10.83 -3.06 -8.35
N GLY A 88 9.75 -3.84 -8.36
CA GLY A 88 9.32 -4.63 -7.21
C GLY A 88 8.72 -3.78 -6.09
N TYR A 89 8.58 -4.38 -4.91
CA TYR A 89 7.92 -3.78 -3.76
C TYR A 89 8.79 -3.83 -2.52
N GLU A 90 8.79 -2.78 -1.73
CA GLU A 90 9.45 -2.71 -0.42
C GLU A 90 8.44 -2.97 0.68
N ILE A 91 8.73 -3.96 1.53
CA ILE A 91 7.84 -4.35 2.63
C ILE A 91 7.97 -3.34 3.77
N ILE A 92 6.84 -2.77 4.17
CA ILE A 92 6.76 -1.86 5.32
C ILE A 92 6.38 -2.63 6.58
N SER A 93 5.45 -3.56 6.48
CA SER A 93 5.00 -4.39 7.60
C SER A 93 4.78 -5.83 7.18
N GLY A 94 5.25 -6.77 8.00
CA GLY A 94 5.07 -8.20 7.79
C GLY A 94 6.34 -8.99 7.45
N HIS A 95 7.53 -8.47 7.74
CA HIS A 95 8.83 -9.14 7.48
C HIS A 95 8.90 -10.56 8.05
N ARG A 96 8.37 -10.80 9.26
CA ARG A 96 8.31 -12.15 9.84
C ARG A 96 7.43 -13.10 9.02
N ARG A 97 6.30 -12.62 8.51
CA ARG A 97 5.40 -13.41 7.66
C ARG A 97 6.02 -13.72 6.31
N GLN A 98 6.71 -12.75 5.69
CA GLN A 98 7.48 -13.01 4.47
C GLN A 98 8.55 -14.07 4.70
N TYR A 99 9.34 -13.95 5.76
CA TYR A 99 10.39 -14.90 6.08
C TYR A 99 9.82 -16.31 6.32
N ALA A 100 8.78 -16.42 7.13
CA ALA A 100 8.11 -17.70 7.40
C ALA A 100 7.46 -18.31 6.14
N ALA A 101 6.86 -17.50 5.27
CA ALA A 101 6.31 -17.96 4.00
C ALA A 101 7.38 -18.49 3.04
N LYS A 102 8.55 -17.86 3.03
CA LYS A 102 9.72 -18.32 2.27
C LYS A 102 10.22 -19.68 2.76
N LEU A 103 10.26 -19.89 4.08
CA LEU A 103 10.60 -21.19 4.70
C LEU A 103 9.50 -22.24 4.44
N ALA A 104 8.25 -21.84 4.38
CA ALA A 104 7.11 -22.73 4.06
C ALA A 104 7.01 -23.08 2.56
N GLY A 105 7.85 -22.45 1.69
CA GLY A 105 7.87 -22.75 0.26
C GLY A 105 6.70 -22.15 -0.53
N LEU A 106 6.15 -21.01 -0.10
CA LEU A 106 5.12 -20.29 -0.85
C LEU A 106 5.77 -19.42 -1.93
N ASP A 107 5.16 -19.38 -3.12
CA ASP A 107 5.63 -18.58 -4.24
C ASP A 107 5.09 -17.15 -4.22
N THR A 108 3.86 -16.95 -3.71
CA THR A 108 3.17 -15.66 -3.66
C THR A 108 2.64 -15.34 -2.28
N LEU A 109 2.49 -14.04 -2.00
CA LEU A 109 1.95 -13.54 -0.74
C LEU A 109 0.83 -12.53 -0.96
N PRO A 110 -0.19 -12.51 -0.08
CA PRO A 110 -1.19 -11.45 -0.07
C PRO A 110 -0.57 -10.15 0.46
N VAL A 111 -0.59 -9.11 -0.36
CA VAL A 111 0.03 -7.81 -0.06
C VAL A 111 -0.94 -6.69 -0.37
N ILE A 112 -1.01 -5.71 0.52
CA ILE A 112 -1.67 -4.43 0.29
C ILE A 112 -0.59 -3.45 -0.19
N VAL A 113 -0.72 -2.97 -1.43
CA VAL A 113 0.20 -1.99 -2.00
C VAL A 113 -0.30 -0.59 -1.72
N ARG A 114 0.51 0.21 -1.02
CA ARG A 114 0.23 1.61 -0.71
C ARG A 114 1.28 2.52 -1.31
N GLN A 115 0.85 3.58 -1.99
CA GLN A 115 1.74 4.69 -2.38
C GLN A 115 2.01 5.55 -1.14
N MET A 116 3.27 5.69 -0.77
CA MET A 116 3.65 6.53 0.37
C MET A 116 5.08 7.06 0.23
N SER A 117 5.33 8.22 0.84
CA SER A 117 6.66 8.81 0.92
C SER A 117 7.58 7.98 1.85
N ASP A 118 8.89 8.23 1.77
CA ASP A 118 9.88 7.56 2.61
C ASP A 118 9.61 7.81 4.10
N ASP A 119 9.28 9.05 4.47
CA ASP A 119 8.98 9.41 5.86
C ASP A 119 7.72 8.71 6.38
N ALA A 120 6.67 8.64 5.56
CA ALA A 120 5.44 7.93 5.93
C ALA A 120 5.69 6.42 6.07
N ALA A 121 6.53 5.85 5.22
CA ALA A 121 6.90 4.44 5.29
C ALA A 121 7.70 4.12 6.57
N VAL A 122 8.67 4.98 6.95
CA VAL A 122 9.42 4.86 8.20
C VAL A 122 8.49 4.93 9.41
N ILE A 123 7.60 5.91 9.45
CA ILE A 123 6.66 6.08 10.58
C ILE A 123 5.76 4.84 10.70
N LEU A 124 5.16 4.39 9.61
CA LEU A 124 4.28 3.21 9.61
C LEU A 124 5.03 1.94 10.04
N MET A 125 6.25 1.73 9.52
CA MET A 125 7.09 0.60 9.86
C MET A 125 7.43 0.59 11.35
N VAL A 126 7.84 1.73 11.91
CA VAL A 126 8.17 1.84 13.33
C VAL A 126 6.92 1.61 14.18
N ASP A 127 5.79 2.26 13.89
CA ASP A 127 4.58 2.14 14.68
C ASP A 127 4.01 0.72 14.68
N SER A 128 4.04 0.03 13.53
CA SER A 128 3.59 -1.36 13.43
C SER A 128 4.44 -2.35 14.24
N ASN A 129 5.70 -2.01 14.52
CA ASN A 129 6.61 -2.87 15.26
C ASN A 129 6.73 -2.50 16.75
N LEU A 130 6.54 -1.22 17.13
CA LEU A 130 6.62 -0.79 18.55
C LEU A 130 5.55 -1.42 19.44
N GLN A 131 4.49 -1.96 18.87
CA GLN A 131 3.42 -2.66 19.60
C GLN A 131 3.79 -4.10 19.99
N ARG A 132 4.98 -4.59 19.60
CA ARG A 132 5.45 -5.93 19.99
C ARG A 132 5.84 -5.97 21.46
N GLU A 133 5.52 -7.06 22.14
CA GLU A 133 5.82 -7.25 23.56
C GLU A 133 7.32 -7.32 23.86
N HIS A 134 8.10 -7.92 22.96
CA HIS A 134 9.53 -8.14 23.13
C HIS A 134 10.34 -7.41 22.06
N ILE A 135 10.82 -6.22 22.41
CA ILE A 135 11.73 -5.40 21.61
C ILE A 135 12.96 -5.09 22.45
N LEU A 136 14.15 -5.32 21.91
CA LEU A 136 15.38 -4.95 22.58
C LEU A 136 15.44 -3.43 22.80
N PRO A 137 15.98 -2.96 23.95
CA PRO A 137 16.11 -1.52 24.21
C PRO A 137 16.88 -0.77 23.12
N SER A 138 17.91 -1.41 22.52
CA SER A 138 18.70 -0.85 21.41
C SER A 138 17.87 -0.71 20.14
N GLU A 139 17.06 -1.70 19.79
CA GLU A 139 16.15 -1.65 18.63
C GLU A 139 15.09 -0.57 18.82
N ARG A 140 14.53 -0.47 20.03
CA ARG A 140 13.56 0.55 20.39
C ARG A 140 14.14 1.96 20.27
N ALA A 141 15.36 2.17 20.80
CA ALA A 141 16.03 3.46 20.70
C ALA A 141 16.32 3.87 19.25
N PHE A 142 16.79 2.92 18.42
CA PHE A 142 17.04 3.15 17.00
C PHE A 142 15.75 3.46 16.24
N ALA A 143 14.66 2.72 16.51
CA ALA A 143 13.35 2.94 15.92
C ALA A 143 12.79 4.33 16.23
N TYR A 144 12.89 4.78 17.49
CA TYR A 144 12.48 6.13 17.87
C TYR A 144 13.33 7.21 17.21
N LYS A 145 14.64 6.99 17.06
CA LYS A 145 15.52 7.91 16.33
C LYS A 145 15.06 8.07 14.88
N MET A 146 14.84 6.95 14.16
CA MET A 146 14.35 6.97 12.79
C MET A 146 13.00 7.70 12.66
N LYS A 147 12.06 7.42 13.57
CA LYS A 147 10.75 8.08 13.59
C LYS A 147 10.89 9.59 13.81
N LEU A 148 11.76 10.00 14.73
CA LEU A 148 11.99 11.42 15.01
C LEU A 148 12.59 12.15 13.80
N GLU A 149 13.53 11.53 13.10
CA GLU A 149 14.12 12.08 11.88
C GLU A 149 13.08 12.25 10.78
N ALA A 150 12.25 11.22 10.53
CA ALA A 150 11.15 11.27 9.56
C ALA A 150 10.11 12.37 9.90
N LEU A 151 9.78 12.55 11.18
CA LEU A 151 8.86 13.62 11.63
C LEU A 151 9.45 15.02 11.43
N LYS A 152 10.76 15.22 11.68
CA LYS A 152 11.44 16.51 11.48
C LYS A 152 11.40 16.93 10.00
N ILE A 153 11.67 16.01 9.07
CA ILE A 153 11.63 16.28 7.64
C ILE A 153 10.21 16.68 7.23
N LYS A 154 9.19 15.98 7.72
CA LYS A 154 7.79 16.28 7.43
C LYS A 154 7.38 17.68 7.91
N VAL A 155 7.84 18.11 9.07
CA VAL A 155 7.53 19.45 9.60
C VAL A 155 8.25 20.55 8.82
N LEU A 156 9.52 20.34 8.45
CA LEU A 156 10.31 21.32 7.69
C LEU A 156 9.86 21.43 6.22
N GLY A 157 9.29 20.38 5.64
CA GLY A 157 8.76 20.38 4.27
C GLY A 157 7.38 21.03 4.12
N GLN A 158 6.76 21.50 5.22
CA GLN A 158 5.47 22.20 5.21
C GLN A 158 5.61 23.73 5.38
N ILE A 159 6.84 24.27 5.45
CA ILE A 159 7.14 25.71 5.46
C ILE A 159 7.67 26.10 4.08
#